data_744fd10dcafcd3f36f2e2a5828890f12
#
_entry.id   744fd10dcafcd3f36f2e2a5828890f12
#
_cell.length_a   1.000
_cell.length_b   1.000
_cell.length_c   1.000
_cell.angle_alpha   90.00
_cell.angle_beta   90.00
_cell.angle_gamma   90.00
#
_symmetry.space_group_name_H-M   'P 1'
#
loop_
_entity.id
_entity.type
_entity.pdbx_description
1 polymer ?
#
loop_
_entity_poly.entity_id
_entity_poly.type
_entity_poly.pdbx_seq_one_letter_code
_entity_poly.pdbx_strand_id
1 'polypeptide(L)'
;VDMEELAYDWEPWFKELIPMTGGPPSHDTFNRVFQLMNPTLFETCFRAWTEQIRKALPESVEIIAVDGKCCCGSRNGVNSPIEVVNAWASENRLILGVLATEGKGHEIKAVQDLLKGLVLSKSVVTTDALNCQRETAAVIVDSGGDYVLALKRNQPLMHQEFKLFLDEICQSALPGVETADKGHGRIETRRYWQSEDIGW
;
A
#
# COMPACT_ATOMS: atom_id res chain seq x y z
N VAL A 1 -7.46 8.08 -16.48
CA VAL A 1 -6.80 8.82 -17.58
C VAL A 1 -6.20 7.80 -18.50
N ASP A 2 -6.55 7.85 -19.78
CA ASP A 2 -5.99 6.98 -20.80
C ASP A 2 -4.52 7.41 -21.08
N MET A 3 -3.64 6.44 -21.32
CA MET A 3 -2.23 6.73 -21.63
C MET A 3 -2.08 7.50 -22.93
N GLU A 4 -2.95 7.24 -23.90
CA GLU A 4 -3.01 8.00 -25.17
C GLU A 4 -3.37 9.46 -24.90
N GLU A 5 -4.40 9.73 -24.12
CA GLU A 5 -4.81 11.09 -23.75
C GLU A 5 -3.68 11.83 -23.03
N LEU A 6 -3.04 11.18 -22.04
CA LEU A 6 -1.89 11.73 -21.35
C LEU A 6 -0.73 12.05 -22.32
N ALA A 7 -0.47 11.16 -23.28
CA ALA A 7 0.60 11.36 -24.24
C ALA A 7 0.34 12.55 -25.19
N TYR A 8 -0.92 12.84 -25.52
CA TYR A 8 -1.31 14.03 -26.28
C TYR A 8 -1.20 15.31 -25.44
N ASP A 9 -1.70 15.28 -24.20
CA ASP A 9 -1.70 16.45 -23.31
C ASP A 9 -0.28 16.92 -23.00
N TRP A 10 0.65 15.98 -22.89
CA TRP A 10 2.05 16.25 -22.53
C TRP A 10 3.03 16.03 -23.67
N GLU A 11 2.56 16.01 -24.92
CA GLU A 11 3.39 15.79 -26.11
C GLU A 11 4.63 16.71 -26.19
N PRO A 12 4.52 18.05 -25.92
CA PRO A 12 5.68 18.94 -25.96
C PRO A 12 6.77 18.52 -24.97
N TRP A 13 6.39 18.14 -23.76
CA TRP A 13 7.32 17.68 -22.74
C TRP A 13 7.95 16.34 -23.09
N PHE A 14 7.17 15.38 -23.59
CA PHE A 14 7.72 14.10 -24.02
C PHE A 14 8.71 14.23 -25.17
N LYS A 15 8.51 15.17 -26.11
CA LYS A 15 9.44 15.43 -27.23
C LYS A 15 10.80 15.92 -26.78
N GLU A 16 10.92 16.51 -25.60
CA GLU A 16 12.21 16.90 -25.02
C GLU A 16 13.01 15.68 -24.52
N LEU A 17 12.34 14.60 -24.14
CA LEU A 17 12.94 13.41 -23.54
C LEU A 17 13.18 12.28 -24.52
N ILE A 18 12.28 12.09 -25.48
CA ILE A 18 12.29 10.96 -26.41
C ILE A 18 11.93 11.41 -27.84
N PRO A 19 12.52 10.79 -28.88
CA PRO A 19 12.11 11.05 -30.27
C PRO A 19 10.67 10.59 -30.50
N MET A 20 9.78 11.52 -30.84
CA MET A 20 8.37 11.25 -31.17
C MET A 20 8.05 11.65 -32.60
N THR A 21 8.78 11.10 -33.57
CA THR A 21 8.67 11.45 -35.00
C THR A 21 7.32 11.10 -35.61
N GLY A 22 6.61 10.11 -35.04
CA GLY A 22 5.27 9.69 -35.47
C GLY A 22 4.12 10.26 -34.63
N GLY A 23 4.40 11.19 -33.70
CA GLY A 23 3.41 11.67 -32.70
C GLY A 23 3.19 10.72 -31.55
N PRO A 24 2.25 11.05 -30.62
CA PRO A 24 1.89 10.22 -29.49
C PRO A 24 1.38 8.83 -29.90
N PRO A 25 1.78 7.76 -29.19
CA PRO A 25 1.28 6.42 -29.48
C PRO A 25 -0.21 6.28 -29.17
N SER A 26 -0.95 5.55 -30.01
CA SER A 26 -2.34 5.22 -29.75
C SER A 26 -2.48 4.20 -28.60
N HIS A 27 -3.69 4.10 -28.02
CA HIS A 27 -4.01 3.09 -26.98
C HIS A 27 -3.71 1.66 -27.43
N ASP A 28 -3.92 1.34 -28.73
CA ASP A 28 -3.57 0.02 -29.28
C ASP A 28 -2.06 -0.24 -29.26
N THR A 29 -1.27 0.80 -29.49
CA THR A 29 0.19 0.71 -29.44
C THR A 29 0.65 0.46 -28.00
N PHE A 30 0.13 1.21 -27.03
CA PHE A 30 0.41 0.96 -25.62
C PHE A 30 0.01 -0.45 -25.21
N ASN A 31 -1.21 -0.88 -25.55
CA ASN A 31 -1.71 -2.22 -25.21
C ASN A 31 -0.79 -3.32 -25.78
N ARG A 32 -0.38 -3.20 -27.04
CA ARG A 32 0.54 -4.17 -27.67
C ARG A 32 1.92 -4.19 -27.00
N VAL A 33 2.47 -3.04 -26.61
CA VAL A 33 3.75 -2.96 -25.89
C VAL A 33 3.64 -3.64 -24.53
N PHE A 34 2.59 -3.34 -23.75
CA PHE A 34 2.39 -3.96 -22.44
C PHE A 34 2.17 -5.47 -22.51
N GLN A 35 1.49 -5.97 -23.55
CA GLN A 35 1.33 -7.42 -23.77
C GLN A 35 2.65 -8.14 -24.06
N LEU A 36 3.63 -7.46 -24.67
CA LEU A 36 4.94 -8.02 -24.97
C LEU A 36 5.96 -7.87 -23.83
N MET A 37 5.64 -7.03 -22.85
CA MET A 37 6.53 -6.71 -21.73
C MET A 37 6.58 -7.87 -20.74
N ASN A 38 7.78 -8.22 -20.29
CA ASN A 38 7.91 -9.17 -19.17
C ASN A 38 7.55 -8.45 -17.86
N PRO A 39 6.49 -8.86 -17.15
CA PRO A 39 5.99 -8.16 -15.97
C PRO A 39 7.00 -8.15 -14.81
N THR A 40 7.77 -9.22 -14.63
CA THR A 40 8.78 -9.32 -13.56
C THR A 40 9.96 -8.37 -13.80
N LEU A 41 10.43 -8.28 -15.05
CA LEU A 41 11.49 -7.35 -15.41
C LEU A 41 11.02 -5.90 -15.31
N PHE A 42 9.80 -5.63 -15.76
CA PHE A 42 9.20 -4.29 -15.64
C PHE A 42 9.10 -3.86 -14.18
N GLU A 43 8.60 -4.72 -13.32
CA GLU A 43 8.45 -4.46 -11.89
C GLU A 43 9.83 -4.22 -11.22
N THR A 44 10.85 -4.99 -11.58
CA THR A 44 12.22 -4.80 -11.09
C THR A 44 12.78 -3.44 -11.50
N CYS A 45 12.60 -3.04 -12.75
CA CYS A 45 13.01 -1.72 -13.25
C CYS A 45 12.24 -0.60 -12.55
N PHE A 46 10.93 -0.77 -12.37
CA PHE A 46 10.07 0.21 -11.71
C PHE A 46 10.51 0.43 -10.26
N ARG A 47 10.76 -0.62 -9.50
CA ARG A 47 11.28 -0.51 -8.11
C ARG A 47 12.63 0.20 -8.06
N ALA A 48 13.55 -0.16 -8.95
CA ALA A 48 14.86 0.48 -9.00
C ALA A 48 14.74 1.98 -9.29
N TRP A 49 13.84 2.37 -10.16
CA TRP A 49 13.57 3.76 -10.49
C TRP A 49 12.93 4.53 -9.33
N THR A 50 11.89 3.98 -8.70
CA THR A 50 11.22 4.63 -7.56
C THR A 50 12.17 4.76 -6.36
N GLU A 51 13.06 3.78 -6.13
CA GLU A 51 14.08 3.86 -5.09
C GLU A 51 15.13 4.96 -5.37
N GLN A 52 15.50 5.19 -6.63
CA GLN A 52 16.37 6.32 -7.00
C GLN A 52 15.70 7.66 -6.72
N ILE A 53 14.40 7.79 -7.06
CA ILE A 53 13.63 9.01 -6.73
C ILE A 53 13.61 9.19 -5.21
N ARG A 54 13.30 8.16 -4.45
CA ARG A 54 13.24 8.22 -2.98
C ARG A 54 14.57 8.68 -2.37
N LYS A 55 15.69 8.20 -2.87
CA LYS A 55 17.05 8.62 -2.43
C LYS A 55 17.37 10.09 -2.76
N ALA A 56 16.74 10.63 -3.79
CA ALA A 56 16.94 12.03 -4.18
C ALA A 56 16.07 13.02 -3.40
N LEU A 57 15.05 12.51 -2.68
CA LEU A 57 14.16 13.32 -1.85
C LEU A 57 14.77 13.56 -0.46
N PRO A 58 14.37 14.65 0.23
CA PRO A 58 14.81 14.91 1.60
C PRO A 58 14.48 13.73 2.52
N GLU A 59 15.41 13.42 3.41
CA GLU A 59 15.18 12.37 4.42
C GLU A 59 14.08 12.79 5.38
N SER A 60 13.01 12.02 5.43
CA SER A 60 11.91 12.14 6.39
C SER A 60 11.46 10.75 6.82
N VAL A 61 10.72 10.66 7.92
CA VAL A 61 10.01 9.44 8.26
C VAL A 61 8.91 9.24 7.23
N GLU A 62 8.92 8.11 6.54
CA GLU A 62 7.96 7.78 5.49
C GLU A 62 6.87 6.85 6.02
N ILE A 63 5.62 7.17 5.77
CA ILE A 63 4.50 6.25 6.01
C ILE A 63 4.27 5.46 4.73
N ILE A 64 4.47 4.15 4.79
CA ILE A 64 4.23 3.22 3.68
C ILE A 64 2.93 2.48 3.92
N ALA A 65 1.89 2.87 3.19
CA ALA A 65 0.61 2.18 3.22
C ALA A 65 0.62 0.99 2.26
N VAL A 66 0.36 -0.21 2.78
CA VAL A 66 0.27 -1.44 1.97
C VAL A 66 -1.17 -1.91 1.94
N ASP A 67 -1.71 -2.06 0.73
CA ASP A 67 -3.11 -2.41 0.51
C ASP A 67 -3.26 -3.37 -0.67
N GLY A 68 -4.17 -4.33 -0.53
CA GLY A 68 -4.57 -5.25 -1.58
C GLY A 68 -5.73 -4.69 -2.41
N LYS A 69 -5.65 -4.81 -3.73
CA LYS A 69 -6.71 -4.37 -4.64
C LYS A 69 -7.04 -5.41 -5.70
N CYS A 70 -8.33 -5.59 -5.91
CA CYS A 70 -8.85 -6.41 -6.99
C CYS A 70 -9.00 -5.55 -8.27
N CYS A 71 -8.30 -5.94 -9.32
CA CYS A 71 -8.43 -5.32 -10.64
C CYS A 71 -9.69 -5.86 -11.35
N CYS A 72 -10.87 -5.35 -10.97
CA CYS A 72 -12.16 -5.87 -11.45
C CYS A 72 -12.28 -5.91 -12.99
N GLY A 73 -11.64 -4.98 -13.71
CA GLY A 73 -11.61 -4.95 -15.18
C GLY A 73 -10.80 -6.08 -15.83
N SER A 74 -9.99 -6.83 -15.06
CA SER A 74 -9.19 -7.95 -15.57
C SER A 74 -9.97 -9.27 -15.65
N ARG A 75 -11.21 -9.30 -15.19
CA ARG A 75 -12.08 -10.48 -15.25
C ARG A 75 -12.48 -10.80 -16.68
N ASN A 76 -12.23 -12.02 -17.14
CA ASN A 76 -12.54 -12.47 -18.52
C ASN A 76 -13.45 -13.71 -18.57
N GLY A 77 -14.45 -13.80 -17.73
CA GLY A 77 -15.45 -14.90 -17.75
C GLY A 77 -14.94 -16.28 -17.27
N VAL A 78 -13.69 -16.60 -17.53
CA VAL A 78 -13.04 -17.89 -17.15
C VAL A 78 -12.11 -17.71 -15.96
N ASN A 79 -11.37 -16.60 -15.93
CA ASN A 79 -10.38 -16.32 -14.89
C ASN A 79 -10.94 -15.34 -13.85
N SER A 80 -10.57 -15.57 -12.59
CA SER A 80 -10.79 -14.59 -11.52
C SER A 80 -10.04 -13.29 -11.84
N PRO A 81 -10.53 -12.14 -11.37
CA PRO A 81 -9.82 -10.89 -11.53
C PRO A 81 -8.43 -10.97 -10.87
N ILE A 82 -7.49 -10.25 -11.45
CA ILE A 82 -6.14 -10.12 -10.89
C ILE A 82 -6.25 -9.34 -9.57
N GLU A 83 -5.68 -9.89 -8.52
CA GLU A 83 -5.49 -9.20 -7.25
C GLU A 83 -4.04 -8.74 -7.18
N VAL A 84 -3.82 -7.50 -6.75
CA VAL A 84 -2.50 -6.90 -6.59
C VAL A 84 -2.36 -6.32 -5.20
N VAL A 85 -1.16 -6.38 -4.64
CA VAL A 85 -0.78 -5.61 -3.47
C VAL A 85 0.13 -4.47 -3.91
N ASN A 86 -0.02 -3.30 -3.31
CA ASN A 86 0.82 -2.15 -3.59
C ASN A 86 1.36 -1.54 -2.30
N ALA A 87 2.53 -0.94 -2.37
CA ALA A 87 3.15 -0.17 -1.31
C ALA A 87 3.20 1.30 -1.74
N TRP A 88 2.50 2.14 -1.01
CA TRP A 88 2.36 3.58 -1.25
C TRP A 88 3.10 4.39 -0.20
N ALA A 89 4.11 5.15 -0.63
CA ALA A 89 4.81 6.12 0.19
C ALA A 89 4.00 7.40 0.27
N SER A 90 3.37 7.66 1.42
CA SER A 90 2.34 8.68 1.59
C SER A 90 2.91 10.10 1.51
N GLU A 91 4.07 10.35 2.12
CA GLU A 91 4.71 11.66 2.14
C GLU A 91 5.21 12.06 0.74
N ASN A 92 5.87 11.12 0.07
CA ASN A 92 6.46 11.35 -1.24
C ASN A 92 5.48 11.11 -2.40
N ARG A 93 4.29 10.58 -2.12
CA ARG A 93 3.25 10.23 -3.11
C ARG A 93 3.77 9.30 -4.22
N LEU A 94 4.55 8.30 -3.82
CA LEU A 94 5.17 7.34 -4.72
C LEU A 94 4.64 5.93 -4.47
N ILE A 95 4.41 5.19 -5.55
CA ILE A 95 4.26 3.73 -5.49
C ILE A 95 5.66 3.14 -5.46
N LEU A 96 6.02 2.46 -4.37
CA LEU A 96 7.33 1.83 -4.20
C LEU A 96 7.42 0.46 -4.87
N GLY A 97 6.30 -0.21 -5.02
CA GLY A 97 6.21 -1.50 -5.68
C GLY A 97 4.78 -1.99 -5.79
N VAL A 98 4.55 -2.88 -6.74
CA VAL A 98 3.27 -3.56 -6.97
C VAL A 98 3.57 -5.02 -7.22
N LEU A 99 2.84 -5.93 -6.57
CA LEU A 99 2.98 -7.36 -6.77
C LEU A 99 1.62 -7.99 -7.01
N ALA A 100 1.48 -8.76 -8.10
CA ALA A 100 0.29 -9.56 -8.32
C ALA A 100 0.27 -10.76 -7.36
N THR A 101 -0.91 -11.07 -6.81
CA THR A 101 -1.07 -12.28 -5.99
C THR A 101 -1.16 -13.53 -6.87
N GLU A 102 -0.78 -14.67 -6.32
CA GLU A 102 -0.91 -15.98 -7.00
C GLU A 102 -2.38 -16.46 -7.05
N GLY A 103 -3.33 -15.62 -6.67
CA GLY A 103 -4.76 -15.91 -6.64
C GLY A 103 -5.40 -15.52 -5.30
N LYS A 104 -6.68 -15.80 -5.18
CA LYS A 104 -7.46 -15.45 -4.00
C LYS A 104 -6.91 -16.12 -2.73
N GLY A 105 -6.72 -15.34 -1.68
CA GLY A 105 -6.21 -15.81 -0.39
C GLY A 105 -4.68 -15.80 -0.25
N HIS A 106 -3.94 -15.38 -1.28
CA HIS A 106 -2.48 -15.26 -1.24
C HIS A 106 -1.98 -13.84 -0.93
N GLU A 107 -2.88 -12.96 -0.52
CA GLU A 107 -2.57 -11.54 -0.24
C GLU A 107 -1.50 -11.37 0.84
N ILE A 108 -1.62 -12.10 1.97
CA ILE A 108 -0.66 -12.01 3.09
C ILE A 108 0.76 -12.34 2.60
N LYS A 109 0.91 -13.43 1.84
CA LYS A 109 2.20 -13.81 1.28
C LYS A 109 2.72 -12.74 0.31
N ALA A 110 1.87 -12.23 -0.57
CA ALA A 110 2.25 -11.20 -1.53
C ALA A 110 2.68 -9.89 -0.82
N VAL A 111 2.02 -9.51 0.27
CA VAL A 111 2.43 -8.37 1.11
C VAL A 111 3.82 -8.61 1.70
N GLN A 112 4.07 -9.77 2.29
CA GLN A 112 5.38 -10.12 2.85
C GLN A 112 6.48 -10.13 1.80
N ASP A 113 6.21 -10.69 0.62
CA ASP A 113 7.19 -10.77 -0.49
C ASP A 113 7.45 -9.38 -1.10
N LEU A 114 6.43 -8.51 -1.18
CA LEU A 114 6.59 -7.12 -1.57
C LEU A 114 7.49 -6.37 -0.58
N LEU A 115 7.21 -6.47 0.72
CA LEU A 115 7.95 -5.78 1.78
C LEU A 115 9.42 -6.20 1.84
N LYS A 116 9.74 -7.49 1.64
CA LYS A 116 11.14 -7.98 1.57
C LYS A 116 11.96 -7.33 0.45
N GLY A 117 11.29 -6.89 -0.60
CA GLY A 117 11.93 -6.21 -1.73
C GLY A 117 12.10 -4.71 -1.57
N LEU A 118 11.65 -4.13 -0.45
CA LEU A 118 11.70 -2.69 -0.20
C LEU A 118 12.74 -2.34 0.89
N VAL A 119 13.30 -1.14 0.80
CA VAL A 119 14.11 -0.55 1.87
C VAL A 119 13.17 0.17 2.83
N LEU A 120 13.01 -0.35 4.05
CA LEU A 120 12.05 0.15 5.03
C LEU A 120 12.69 1.01 6.13
N SER A 121 14.00 1.26 6.07
CA SER A 121 14.68 2.10 7.04
C SER A 121 14.05 3.50 7.11
N LYS A 122 13.80 4.00 8.33
CA LYS A 122 13.09 5.27 8.59
C LYS A 122 11.66 5.29 8.04
N SER A 123 11.01 4.14 7.94
CA SER A 123 9.62 4.05 7.47
C SER A 123 8.74 3.39 8.50
N VAL A 124 7.46 3.80 8.53
CA VAL A 124 6.40 3.16 9.30
C VAL A 124 5.44 2.51 8.30
N VAL A 125 5.38 1.19 8.31
CA VAL A 125 4.48 0.43 7.44
C VAL A 125 3.11 0.31 8.08
N THR A 126 2.07 0.65 7.34
CA THR A 126 0.67 0.46 7.75
C THR A 126 -0.02 -0.54 6.84
N THR A 127 -0.77 -1.46 7.43
CA THR A 127 -1.59 -2.44 6.69
C THR A 127 -2.96 -2.59 7.31
N ASP A 128 -3.88 -3.20 6.57
CA ASP A 128 -5.18 -3.59 7.08
C ASP A 128 -5.08 -4.77 8.08
N ALA A 129 -6.22 -5.13 8.67
CA ALA A 129 -6.26 -6.17 9.69
C ALA A 129 -5.97 -7.59 9.16
N LEU A 130 -6.15 -7.87 7.88
CA LEU A 130 -5.81 -9.17 7.28
C LEU A 130 -4.30 -9.43 7.42
N ASN A 131 -3.52 -8.39 7.25
CA ASN A 131 -2.06 -8.41 7.29
C ASN A 131 -1.48 -8.23 8.70
N CYS A 132 -2.32 -8.15 9.76
CA CYS A 132 -1.89 -8.16 11.16
C CYS A 132 -1.44 -9.58 11.54
N GLN A 133 -0.24 -9.96 11.10
CA GLN A 133 0.38 -11.28 11.30
C GLN A 133 1.78 -11.10 11.88
N ARG A 134 2.20 -12.05 12.72
CA ARG A 134 3.52 -12.05 13.34
C ARG A 134 4.64 -12.03 12.29
N GLU A 135 4.47 -12.81 11.24
CA GLU A 135 5.43 -12.92 10.14
C GLU A 135 5.54 -11.61 9.36
N THR A 136 4.43 -10.90 9.15
CA THR A 136 4.43 -9.58 8.50
C THR A 136 5.19 -8.56 9.37
N ALA A 137 4.95 -8.52 10.67
CA ALA A 137 5.67 -7.66 11.59
C ALA A 137 7.17 -7.98 11.59
N ALA A 138 7.55 -9.27 11.62
CA ALA A 138 8.95 -9.70 11.56
C ALA A 138 9.64 -9.22 10.27
N VAL A 139 9.01 -9.38 9.11
CA VAL A 139 9.56 -8.91 7.82
C VAL A 139 9.82 -7.41 7.85
N ILE A 140 8.92 -6.61 8.43
CA ILE A 140 9.08 -5.15 8.50
C ILE A 140 10.28 -4.79 9.39
N VAL A 141 10.35 -5.38 10.59
CA VAL A 141 11.43 -5.12 11.55
C VAL A 141 12.79 -5.58 11.01
N ASP A 142 12.86 -6.78 10.41
CA ASP A 142 14.08 -7.31 9.80
C ASP A 142 14.57 -6.45 8.62
N SER A 143 13.65 -5.73 7.96
CA SER A 143 13.96 -4.76 6.89
C SER A 143 14.25 -3.34 7.41
N GLY A 144 14.33 -3.16 8.75
CA GLY A 144 14.70 -1.91 9.40
C GLY A 144 13.59 -0.87 9.51
N GLY A 145 12.33 -1.26 9.34
CA GLY A 145 11.14 -0.41 9.47
C GLY A 145 10.39 -0.61 10.79
N ASP A 146 9.50 0.31 11.08
CA ASP A 146 8.49 0.22 12.13
C ASP A 146 7.12 -0.09 11.52
N TYR A 147 6.13 -0.45 12.33
CA TYR A 147 4.80 -0.78 11.83
C TYR A 147 3.66 -0.27 12.70
N VAL A 148 2.52 -0.03 12.05
CA VAL A 148 1.20 0.13 12.68
C VAL A 148 0.24 -0.84 12.01
N LEU A 149 -0.13 -1.91 12.72
CA LEU A 149 -1.01 -2.96 12.20
C LEU A 149 -2.39 -2.88 12.86
N ALA A 150 -3.44 -2.93 12.05
CA ALA A 150 -4.80 -2.91 12.55
C ALA A 150 -5.20 -4.28 13.12
N LEU A 151 -5.57 -4.34 14.40
CA LEU A 151 -6.08 -5.55 15.03
C LEU A 151 -7.61 -5.56 15.02
N LYS A 152 -8.20 -6.61 14.48
CA LYS A 152 -9.66 -6.82 14.43
C LYS A 152 -10.01 -8.25 14.87
N ARG A 153 -11.30 -8.60 14.79
CA ARG A 153 -11.83 -9.91 15.16
C ARG A 153 -11.34 -11.10 14.32
N ASN A 154 -10.58 -10.87 13.26
CA ASN A 154 -9.87 -11.92 12.51
C ASN A 154 -8.75 -12.57 13.35
N GLN A 155 -8.29 -11.89 14.43
CA GLN A 155 -7.41 -12.40 15.48
C GLN A 155 -8.18 -12.42 16.81
N PRO A 156 -9.09 -13.39 17.03
CA PRO A 156 -10.12 -13.28 18.09
C PRO A 156 -9.54 -13.25 19.49
N LEU A 157 -8.54 -14.07 19.79
CA LEU A 157 -7.91 -14.13 21.13
C LEU A 157 -7.17 -12.82 21.43
N MET A 158 -6.26 -12.43 20.57
CA MET A 158 -5.50 -11.20 20.72
C MET A 158 -6.41 -9.97 20.78
N HIS A 159 -7.43 -9.91 19.93
CA HIS A 159 -8.41 -8.82 19.96
C HIS A 159 -9.17 -8.76 21.28
N GLN A 160 -9.54 -9.92 21.86
CA GLN A 160 -10.23 -9.98 23.14
C GLN A 160 -9.33 -9.53 24.30
N GLU A 161 -8.08 -9.97 24.32
CA GLU A 161 -7.09 -9.58 25.33
C GLU A 161 -6.81 -8.08 25.29
N PHE A 162 -6.57 -7.52 24.09
CA PHE A 162 -6.41 -6.07 23.91
C PHE A 162 -7.65 -5.29 24.32
N LYS A 163 -8.84 -5.80 24.01
CA LYS A 163 -10.07 -5.15 24.41
C LYS A 163 -10.21 -5.08 25.93
N LEU A 164 -9.95 -6.18 26.63
CA LEU A 164 -9.99 -6.21 28.10
C LEU A 164 -8.99 -5.24 28.70
N PHE A 165 -7.76 -5.25 28.20
CA PHE A 165 -6.71 -4.32 28.63
C PHE A 165 -7.09 -2.85 28.40
N LEU A 166 -7.60 -2.51 27.21
CA LEU A 166 -8.02 -1.13 26.89
C LEU A 166 -9.26 -0.72 27.69
N ASP A 167 -10.22 -1.61 27.91
CA ASP A 167 -11.40 -1.31 28.74
C ASP A 167 -10.98 -0.99 30.18
N GLU A 168 -10.00 -1.69 30.74
CA GLU A 168 -9.42 -1.42 32.07
C GLU A 168 -8.70 -0.07 32.12
N ILE A 169 -7.85 0.22 31.12
CA ILE A 169 -7.12 1.48 31.01
C ILE A 169 -8.08 2.65 30.78
N CYS A 170 -9.10 2.50 29.95
CA CYS A 170 -10.08 3.55 29.68
C CYS A 170 -10.89 3.90 30.95
N GLN A 171 -11.08 2.95 31.88
CA GLN A 171 -11.73 3.19 33.17
C GLN A 171 -10.80 3.89 34.16
N SER A 172 -9.47 3.77 34.02
CA SER A 172 -8.46 4.32 34.91
C SER A 172 -7.93 5.69 34.60
N ALA A 173 -8.66 6.49 33.77
CA ALA A 173 -8.42 7.93 33.50
C ALA A 173 -7.28 8.29 32.53
N LEU A 174 -7.02 7.50 31.49
CA LEU A 174 -6.25 8.03 30.37
C LEU A 174 -7.07 9.10 29.63
N PRO A 175 -6.46 10.23 29.25
CA PRO A 175 -7.12 11.24 28.43
C PRO A 175 -7.41 10.66 27.04
N GLY A 176 -8.68 10.44 26.75
CA GLY A 176 -9.13 10.04 25.41
C GLY A 176 -9.39 11.27 24.53
N VAL A 177 -9.24 11.10 23.23
CA VAL A 177 -9.67 12.08 22.23
C VAL A 177 -11.00 11.63 21.66
N GLU A 178 -11.99 12.50 21.65
CA GLU A 178 -13.30 12.24 21.04
C GLU A 178 -13.47 13.11 19.79
N THR A 179 -13.89 12.48 18.70
CA THR A 179 -14.27 13.17 17.46
C THR A 179 -15.71 12.85 17.10
N ALA A 180 -16.43 13.83 16.57
CA ALA A 180 -17.79 13.65 16.08
C ALA A 180 -17.88 14.10 14.61
N ASP A 181 -18.21 13.17 13.72
CA ASP A 181 -18.38 13.42 12.30
C ASP A 181 -19.86 13.23 11.91
N LYS A 182 -20.35 14.10 11.02
CA LYS A 182 -21.67 13.99 10.42
C LYS A 182 -21.54 13.66 8.94
N GLY A 183 -21.94 12.45 8.55
CA GLY A 183 -21.93 11.99 7.16
C GLY A 183 -23.07 11.03 6.86
N HIS A 184 -23.56 11.04 5.63
CA HIS A 184 -24.57 10.09 5.14
C HIS A 184 -25.82 9.93 6.05
N GLY A 185 -26.26 11.04 6.69
CA GLY A 185 -27.47 11.04 7.54
C GLY A 185 -27.27 10.51 8.96
N ARG A 186 -26.06 10.23 9.41
CA ARG A 186 -25.73 9.79 10.78
C ARG A 186 -24.62 10.64 11.39
N ILE A 187 -24.62 10.65 12.72
CA ILE A 187 -23.55 11.21 13.53
C ILE A 187 -22.72 10.04 14.03
N GLU A 188 -21.43 10.03 13.72
CA GLU A 188 -20.49 9.05 14.23
C GLU A 188 -19.60 9.70 15.28
N THR A 189 -19.64 9.18 16.51
CA THR A 189 -18.71 9.58 17.57
C THR A 189 -17.63 8.52 17.69
N ARG A 190 -16.38 8.93 17.58
CA ARG A 190 -15.21 8.05 17.74
C ARG A 190 -14.40 8.51 18.92
N ARG A 191 -13.96 7.54 19.74
CA ARG A 191 -13.08 7.76 20.87
C ARG A 191 -11.78 7.02 20.65
N TYR A 192 -10.68 7.69 20.98
CA TYR A 192 -9.33 7.17 20.78
C TYR A 192 -8.58 7.25 22.12
N TRP A 193 -7.86 6.19 22.43
CA TRP A 193 -6.92 6.13 23.55
C TRP A 193 -5.60 5.60 23.05
N GLN A 194 -4.52 6.03 23.66
CA GLN A 194 -3.18 5.55 23.39
C GLN A 194 -2.54 5.13 24.70
N SER A 195 -1.85 4.01 24.70
CA SER A 195 -1.05 3.53 25.84
C SER A 195 0.30 3.03 25.35
N GLU A 196 1.36 3.39 26.05
CA GLU A 196 2.72 2.86 25.87
C GLU A 196 3.01 1.74 26.87
N ASP A 197 2.19 1.62 27.92
CA ASP A 197 2.33 0.60 28.97
C ASP A 197 1.58 -0.66 28.55
N ILE A 198 2.29 -1.51 27.80
CA ILE A 198 1.80 -2.84 27.41
C ILE A 198 2.63 -3.86 28.21
N GLY A 199 2.29 -4.00 29.48
CA GLY A 199 2.99 -4.87 30.44
C GLY A 199 2.63 -6.36 30.32
N TRP A 200 2.97 -6.99 29.17
CA TRP A 200 2.82 -8.46 28.96
C TRP A 200 3.98 -9.10 28.22
#